data_55c3803cf2e135a0f92da2feb0b5e589
#
_entry.id   55c3803cf2e135a0f92da2feb0b5e589
#
_cell.length_a   1.000
_cell.length_b   1.000
_cell.length_c   1.000
_cell.angle_alpha   90.00
_cell.angle_beta   90.00
_cell.angle_gamma   90.00
#
_symmetry.space_group_name_H-M   'P 1'
#
loop_
_entity.id
_entity.type
_entity.pdbx_description
1 polymer ?
#
loop_
_entity_poly.entity_id
_entity_poly.type
_entity_poly.pdbx_seq_one_letter_code
_entity_poly.pdbx_strand_id
1 'polypeptide(L)'
;HTPGHSDDHLCFRVGDVLFTGDHIMGGSSVMVERMGPYLESLRKLSHTGLERLLPGHGEEMGEPDVVIDWYLEHRRQRHEQIYAAIGAGAATVSEVVETVYADVSPALHRLAAVSVAAHVDLLAEEGRIAWDGRELAVLPPSDPRNLDL
;
A
#
# COMPACT_ATOMS: atom_id res chain seq x y z
N HIS A 1 -14.01 4.86 -10.04
CA HIS A 1 -13.24 5.49 -8.99
C HIS A 1 -12.40 4.44 -8.26
N THR A 2 -11.09 4.67 -8.20
CA THR A 2 -10.06 3.77 -7.66
C THR A 2 -9.08 4.57 -6.78
N PRO A 3 -9.54 5.08 -5.62
CA PRO A 3 -8.73 5.90 -4.74
C PRO A 3 -7.57 5.10 -4.12
N GLY A 4 -6.54 5.83 -3.69
CA GLY A 4 -5.41 5.28 -2.95
C GLY A 4 -4.05 5.77 -3.40
N HIS A 5 -3.76 5.79 -4.72
CA HIS A 5 -2.62 6.55 -5.26
C HIS A 5 -2.84 8.06 -5.01
N SER A 6 -4.03 8.56 -5.36
CA SER A 6 -4.61 9.83 -4.93
C SER A 6 -6.09 9.61 -4.58
N ASP A 7 -6.72 10.55 -3.89
CA ASP A 7 -8.13 10.43 -3.49
C ASP A 7 -9.10 10.47 -4.68
N ASP A 8 -8.75 11.16 -5.75
CA ASP A 8 -9.57 11.37 -6.94
C ASP A 8 -9.22 10.44 -8.11
N HIS A 9 -8.34 9.46 -7.89
CA HIS A 9 -7.86 8.58 -8.94
C HIS A 9 -8.98 7.78 -9.62
N LEU A 10 -8.89 7.66 -10.95
CA LEU A 10 -9.83 6.93 -11.80
C LEU A 10 -9.09 5.92 -12.69
N CYS A 11 -9.59 4.69 -12.75
CA CYS A 11 -9.30 3.77 -13.84
C CYS A 11 -10.45 3.79 -14.84
N PHE A 12 -10.15 3.61 -16.13
CA PHE A 12 -11.15 3.57 -17.20
C PHE A 12 -11.15 2.20 -17.87
N ARG A 13 -12.33 1.58 -17.96
CA ARG A 13 -12.50 0.29 -18.62
C ARG A 13 -13.14 0.44 -19.99
N VAL A 14 -12.54 -0.19 -21.00
CA VAL A 14 -13.10 -0.30 -22.36
C VAL A 14 -13.07 -1.78 -22.76
N GLY A 15 -14.23 -2.43 -22.72
CA GLY A 15 -14.31 -3.88 -22.94
C GLY A 15 -13.56 -4.67 -21.87
N ASP A 16 -12.55 -5.41 -22.27
CA ASP A 16 -11.64 -6.21 -21.46
C ASP A 16 -10.29 -5.52 -21.14
N VAL A 17 -10.14 -4.27 -21.58
CA VAL A 17 -8.95 -3.45 -21.33
C VAL A 17 -9.21 -2.43 -20.24
N LEU A 18 -8.27 -2.28 -19.30
CA LEU A 18 -8.29 -1.29 -18.24
C LEU A 18 -7.13 -0.30 -18.38
N PHE A 19 -7.45 0.98 -18.49
CA PHE A 19 -6.49 2.07 -18.34
C PHE A 19 -6.32 2.34 -16.85
N THR A 20 -5.16 1.99 -16.31
CA THR A 20 -4.93 1.98 -14.85
C THR A 20 -4.36 3.29 -14.32
N GLY A 21 -3.93 4.22 -15.19
CA GLY A 21 -3.21 5.42 -14.75
C GLY A 21 -2.03 5.03 -13.88
N ASP A 22 -1.91 5.67 -12.72
CA ASP A 22 -0.86 5.40 -11.73
C ASP A 22 -1.33 4.49 -10.58
N HIS A 23 -2.49 3.82 -10.73
CA HIS A 23 -2.96 2.84 -9.76
C HIS A 23 -2.19 1.52 -9.85
N ILE A 24 -1.87 1.08 -11.07
CA ILE A 24 -1.02 -0.08 -11.39
C ILE A 24 -0.07 0.37 -12.49
N MET A 25 1.23 0.22 -12.28
CA MET A 25 2.29 0.66 -13.20
C MET A 25 3.09 -0.53 -13.74
N GLY A 26 3.57 -0.44 -14.99
CA GLY A 26 4.43 -1.46 -15.58
C GLY A 26 5.86 -1.38 -15.03
N GLY A 27 6.34 -2.48 -14.41
CA GLY A 27 7.73 -2.64 -14.02
C GLY A 27 8.17 -1.92 -12.74
N SER A 28 7.26 -1.29 -11.99
CA SER A 28 7.60 -0.63 -10.73
C SER A 28 6.46 -0.67 -9.71
N SER A 29 6.78 -0.41 -8.45
CA SER A 29 5.78 -0.21 -7.40
C SER A 29 5.24 1.22 -7.44
N VAL A 30 3.98 1.37 -7.08
CA VAL A 30 3.23 2.64 -7.07
C VAL A 30 3.45 3.35 -5.72
N MET A 31 3.58 4.68 -5.75
CA MET A 31 3.42 5.51 -4.56
C MET A 31 1.93 5.54 -4.16
N VAL A 32 1.65 5.36 -2.88
CA VAL A 32 0.29 5.29 -2.35
C VAL A 32 0.13 6.28 -1.22
N GLU A 33 -0.89 7.15 -1.32
CA GLU A 33 -1.22 8.14 -0.30
C GLU A 33 -2.16 7.56 0.78
N ARG A 34 -3.04 6.62 0.39
CA ARG A 34 -4.00 5.99 1.31
C ARG A 34 -4.08 4.48 1.08
N MET A 35 -3.49 3.71 2.01
CA MET A 35 -3.30 2.26 1.80
C MET A 35 -4.61 1.48 1.84
N GLY A 36 -5.50 1.73 2.79
CA GLY A 36 -6.80 1.05 2.88
C GLY A 36 -7.62 1.16 1.59
N PRO A 37 -7.96 2.39 1.14
CA PRO A 37 -8.64 2.62 -0.14
C PRO A 37 -7.92 2.04 -1.35
N TYR A 38 -6.57 2.06 -1.38
CA TYR A 38 -5.79 1.46 -2.45
C TYR A 38 -6.00 -0.05 -2.56
N LEU A 39 -5.92 -0.76 -1.44
CA LEU A 39 -6.14 -2.21 -1.39
C LEU A 39 -7.58 -2.59 -1.77
N GLU A 40 -8.56 -1.80 -1.35
CA GLU A 40 -9.96 -1.99 -1.75
C GLU A 40 -10.15 -1.78 -3.26
N SER A 41 -9.49 -0.76 -3.82
CA SER A 41 -9.53 -0.49 -5.26
C SER A 41 -8.90 -1.62 -6.08
N LEU A 42 -7.78 -2.21 -5.63
CA LEU A 42 -7.17 -3.38 -6.27
C LEU A 42 -8.15 -4.58 -6.24
N ARG A 43 -8.74 -4.89 -5.07
CA ARG A 43 -9.71 -6.00 -4.94
C ARG A 43 -10.94 -5.81 -5.81
N LYS A 44 -11.42 -4.56 -5.95
CA LYS A 44 -12.55 -4.22 -6.84
C LYS A 44 -12.26 -4.53 -8.31
N LEU A 45 -11.00 -4.46 -8.74
CA LEU A 45 -10.58 -4.73 -10.11
C LEU A 45 -10.31 -6.23 -10.37
N SER A 46 -9.99 -7.00 -9.32
CA SER A 46 -9.69 -8.42 -9.41
C SER A 46 -10.89 -9.24 -9.90
N HIS A 47 -10.63 -10.26 -10.71
CA HIS A 47 -11.61 -11.22 -11.26
C HIS A 47 -12.80 -10.58 -12.02
N THR A 48 -12.55 -9.44 -12.68
CA THR A 48 -13.57 -8.73 -13.44
C THR A 48 -13.57 -9.06 -14.94
N GLY A 49 -12.78 -10.06 -15.37
CA GLY A 49 -12.68 -10.48 -16.78
C GLY A 49 -11.92 -9.47 -17.63
N LEU A 50 -10.88 -8.88 -17.08
CA LEU A 50 -9.91 -8.06 -17.80
C LEU A 50 -8.89 -8.96 -18.50
N GLU A 51 -8.43 -8.57 -19.68
CA GLU A 51 -7.37 -9.26 -20.43
C GLU A 51 -6.09 -8.43 -20.48
N ARG A 52 -6.18 -7.10 -20.37
CA ARG A 52 -5.01 -6.19 -20.44
C ARG A 52 -5.13 -5.00 -19.51
N LEU A 53 -3.97 -4.57 -18.99
CA LEU A 53 -3.79 -3.34 -18.23
C LEU A 53 -2.92 -2.38 -19.03
N LEU A 54 -3.36 -1.15 -19.18
CA LEU A 54 -2.65 -0.06 -19.83
C LEU A 54 -2.33 1.02 -18.78
N PRO A 55 -1.08 1.04 -18.26
CA PRO A 55 -0.69 1.98 -17.22
C PRO A 55 -0.39 3.37 -17.76
N GLY A 56 -0.37 4.37 -16.85
CA GLY A 56 0.12 5.71 -17.15
C GLY A 56 1.64 5.74 -17.38
N HIS A 57 2.36 4.80 -16.76
CA HIS A 57 3.81 4.65 -16.86
C HIS A 57 4.21 3.18 -16.98
N GLY A 58 5.25 2.91 -17.76
CA GLY A 58 5.74 1.55 -18.04
C GLY A 58 5.02 0.87 -19.20
N GLU A 59 5.24 -0.43 -19.34
CA GLU A 59 4.70 -1.22 -20.43
C GLU A 59 3.29 -1.75 -20.11
N GLU A 60 2.53 -2.09 -21.16
CA GLU A 60 1.27 -2.80 -21.01
C GLU A 60 1.49 -4.17 -20.36
N MET A 61 0.49 -4.66 -19.63
CA MET A 61 0.55 -5.93 -18.92
C MET A 61 -0.64 -6.81 -19.29
N GLY A 62 -0.36 -8.06 -19.63
CA GLY A 62 -1.35 -9.14 -19.68
C GLY A 62 -1.60 -9.75 -18.30
N GLU A 63 -2.47 -10.74 -18.27
CA GLU A 63 -2.81 -11.49 -17.04
C GLU A 63 -3.15 -10.59 -15.83
N PRO A 64 -4.17 -9.71 -15.96
CA PRO A 64 -4.50 -8.69 -14.97
C PRO A 64 -4.65 -9.22 -13.54
N ASP A 65 -5.26 -10.39 -13.36
CA ASP A 65 -5.45 -10.97 -12.03
C ASP A 65 -4.11 -11.36 -11.38
N VAL A 66 -3.16 -11.89 -12.14
CA VAL A 66 -1.80 -12.20 -11.65
C VAL A 66 -1.08 -10.92 -11.22
N VAL A 67 -1.21 -9.86 -12.01
CA VAL A 67 -0.61 -8.55 -11.68
C VAL A 67 -1.24 -7.97 -10.44
N ILE A 68 -2.57 -7.97 -10.32
CA ILE A 68 -3.29 -7.45 -9.15
C ILE A 68 -2.93 -8.24 -7.89
N ASP A 69 -2.88 -9.57 -7.97
CA ASP A 69 -2.51 -10.43 -6.85
C ASP A 69 -1.06 -10.16 -6.39
N TRP A 70 -0.14 -9.92 -7.35
CA TRP A 70 1.22 -9.51 -7.04
C TRP A 70 1.25 -8.18 -6.27
N TYR A 71 0.46 -7.18 -6.69
CA TYR A 71 0.37 -5.90 -5.99
C TYR A 71 -0.19 -6.07 -4.57
N LEU A 72 -1.27 -6.84 -4.41
CA LEU A 72 -1.87 -7.13 -3.09
C LEU A 72 -0.87 -7.81 -2.16
N GLU A 73 -0.16 -8.84 -2.65
CA GLU A 73 0.83 -9.57 -1.85
C GLU A 73 2.06 -8.69 -1.53
N HIS A 74 2.56 -7.91 -2.49
CA HIS A 74 3.65 -6.97 -2.25
C HIS A 74 3.28 -5.95 -1.14
N ARG A 75 2.04 -5.40 -1.16
CA ARG A 75 1.57 -4.48 -0.11
C ARG A 75 1.42 -5.16 1.23
N ARG A 76 0.92 -6.40 1.27
CA ARG A 76 0.84 -7.18 2.49
C ARG A 76 2.22 -7.41 3.11
N GLN A 77 3.21 -7.79 2.31
CA GLN A 77 4.59 -7.99 2.78
C GLN A 77 5.19 -6.70 3.33
N ARG A 78 5.01 -5.57 2.63
CA ARG A 78 5.49 -4.26 3.11
C ARG A 78 4.82 -3.85 4.41
N HIS A 79 3.53 -4.09 4.55
CA HIS A 79 2.77 -3.82 5.77
C HIS A 79 3.35 -4.55 6.98
N GLU A 80 3.65 -5.85 6.84
CA GLU A 80 4.25 -6.64 7.91
C GLU A 80 5.73 -6.24 8.19
N GLN A 81 6.50 -5.88 7.16
CA GLN A 81 7.86 -5.38 7.34
C GLN A 81 7.88 -4.06 8.12
N ILE A 82 6.97 -3.15 7.80
CA ILE A 82 6.81 -1.86 8.50
C ILE A 82 6.41 -2.11 9.96
N TYR A 83 5.43 -2.97 10.20
CA TYR A 83 5.02 -3.33 11.56
C TYR A 83 6.18 -3.95 12.36
N ALA A 84 6.95 -4.84 11.75
CA ALA A 84 8.12 -5.44 12.38
C ALA A 84 9.22 -4.42 12.69
N ALA A 85 9.48 -3.45 11.81
CA ALA A 85 10.45 -2.37 12.03
C ALA A 85 10.04 -1.49 13.22
N ILE A 86 8.76 -1.14 13.35
CA ILE A 86 8.22 -0.41 14.51
C ILE A 86 8.38 -1.25 15.78
N GLY A 87 8.10 -2.54 15.72
CA GLY A 87 8.29 -3.48 16.83
C GLY A 87 9.76 -3.65 17.24
N ALA A 88 10.69 -3.44 16.32
CA ALA A 88 12.13 -3.43 16.58
C ALA A 88 12.66 -2.09 17.12
N GLY A 89 11.81 -1.06 17.25
CA GLY A 89 12.12 0.22 17.88
C GLY A 89 12.23 1.41 16.92
N ALA A 90 11.88 1.26 15.63
CA ALA A 90 11.74 2.41 14.74
C ALA A 90 10.58 3.28 15.23
N ALA A 91 10.88 4.51 15.66
CA ALA A 91 9.95 5.42 16.31
C ALA A 91 9.39 6.50 15.36
N THR A 92 9.92 6.59 14.15
CA THR A 92 9.53 7.59 13.14
C THR A 92 9.39 6.97 11.75
N VAL A 93 8.61 7.60 10.88
CA VAL A 93 8.48 7.19 9.47
C VAL A 93 9.86 7.16 8.77
N SER A 94 10.76 8.09 9.09
CA SER A 94 12.11 8.13 8.50
C SER A 94 12.92 6.89 8.88
N GLU A 95 12.92 6.49 10.16
CA GLU A 95 13.63 5.29 10.63
C GLU A 95 13.04 4.00 10.04
N VAL A 96 11.72 3.95 9.87
CA VAL A 96 11.06 2.84 9.15
C VAL A 96 11.53 2.78 7.69
N VAL A 97 11.60 3.92 7.00
CA VAL A 97 12.11 3.98 5.61
C VAL A 97 13.55 3.50 5.54
N GLU A 98 14.42 3.98 6.42
CA GLU A 98 15.83 3.59 6.46
C GLU A 98 16.01 2.08 6.70
N THR A 99 15.11 1.46 7.48
CA THR A 99 15.14 0.03 7.77
C THR A 99 14.55 -0.81 6.63
N VAL A 100 13.36 -0.46 6.15
CA VAL A 100 12.58 -1.29 5.21
C VAL A 100 13.02 -1.09 3.75
N TYR A 101 13.65 0.05 3.45
CA TYR A 101 14.12 0.44 2.12
C TYR A 101 15.64 0.66 2.07
N ALA A 102 16.39 -0.05 2.92
CA ALA A 102 17.85 0.07 3.02
C ALA A 102 18.59 -0.22 1.71
N ASP A 103 18.01 -1.07 0.86
CA ASP A 103 18.51 -1.46 -0.47
C ASP A 103 18.03 -0.56 -1.62
N VAL A 104 17.18 0.44 -1.31
CA VAL A 104 16.65 1.40 -2.28
C VAL A 104 17.48 2.68 -2.25
N SER A 105 17.71 3.28 -3.44
CA SER A 105 18.44 4.55 -3.52
C SER A 105 17.87 5.62 -2.58
N PRO A 106 18.69 6.31 -1.77
CA PRO A 106 18.24 7.38 -0.88
C PRO A 106 17.45 8.49 -1.59
N ALA A 107 17.69 8.71 -2.88
CA ALA A 107 16.92 9.66 -3.69
C ALA A 107 15.42 9.31 -3.76
N LEU A 108 15.07 8.04 -3.58
CA LEU A 108 13.68 7.56 -3.60
C LEU A 108 13.04 7.47 -2.20
N HIS A 109 13.81 7.69 -1.13
CA HIS A 109 13.29 7.58 0.25
C HIS A 109 12.15 8.56 0.53
N ARG A 110 12.12 9.74 -0.11
CA ARG A 110 11.01 10.69 0.02
C ARG A 110 9.69 10.13 -0.55
N LEU A 111 9.76 9.41 -1.66
CA LEU A 111 8.58 8.74 -2.24
C LEU A 111 8.18 7.52 -1.42
N ALA A 112 9.16 6.75 -0.94
CA ALA A 112 8.90 5.62 -0.04
C ALA A 112 8.22 6.08 1.26
N ALA A 113 8.62 7.24 1.82
CA ALA A 113 8.04 7.78 3.04
C ALA A 113 6.52 8.04 2.93
N VAL A 114 6.02 8.46 1.76
CA VAL A 114 4.57 8.64 1.53
C VAL A 114 3.85 7.30 1.68
N SER A 115 4.35 6.25 1.01
CA SER A 115 3.74 4.91 1.11
C SER A 115 3.91 4.30 2.50
N VAL A 116 5.03 4.56 3.20
CA VAL A 116 5.21 4.13 4.60
C VAL A 116 4.20 4.82 5.51
N ALA A 117 3.99 6.13 5.37
CA ALA A 117 2.98 6.86 6.13
C ALA A 117 1.57 6.28 5.89
N ALA A 118 1.22 5.96 4.64
CA ALA A 118 -0.06 5.34 4.31
C ALA A 118 -0.24 3.94 4.95
N HIS A 119 0.85 3.15 5.08
CA HIS A 119 0.82 1.88 5.82
C HIS A 119 0.71 2.10 7.34
N VAL A 120 1.39 3.11 7.86
CA VAL A 120 1.34 3.51 9.28
C VAL A 120 -0.10 3.92 9.68
N ASP A 121 -0.75 4.75 8.86
CA ASP A 121 -2.14 5.15 9.08
C ASP A 121 -3.05 3.91 9.12
N LEU A 122 -2.89 2.96 8.18
CA LEU A 122 -3.65 1.72 8.16
C LEU A 122 -3.38 0.86 9.41
N LEU A 123 -2.11 0.72 9.86
CA LEU A 123 -1.76 0.00 11.09
C LEU A 123 -2.40 0.63 12.33
N ALA A 124 -2.51 1.95 12.36
CA ALA A 124 -3.18 2.67 13.43
C ALA A 124 -4.71 2.46 13.40
N GLU A 125 -5.33 2.50 12.20
CA GLU A 125 -6.75 2.17 12.00
C GLU A 125 -7.07 0.72 12.43
N GLU A 126 -6.14 -0.22 12.19
CA GLU A 126 -6.22 -1.61 12.65
C GLU A 126 -5.99 -1.78 14.16
N GLY A 127 -5.61 -0.72 14.86
CA GLY A 127 -5.31 -0.76 16.31
C GLY A 127 -4.04 -1.55 16.65
N ARG A 128 -3.12 -1.73 15.72
CA ARG A 128 -1.85 -2.45 15.90
C ARG A 128 -0.74 -1.56 16.45
N ILE A 129 -0.80 -0.26 16.16
CA ILE A 129 0.16 0.75 16.62
C ILE A 129 -0.57 1.99 17.15
N ALA A 130 0.10 2.74 18.03
CA ALA A 130 -0.24 4.14 18.30
C ALA A 130 0.56 5.04 17.35
N TRP A 131 -0.10 6.03 16.79
CA TRP A 131 0.47 6.99 15.86
C TRP A 131 -0.13 8.38 16.10
N ASP A 132 0.67 9.36 16.41
CA ASP A 132 0.24 10.74 16.70
C ASP A 132 0.67 11.76 15.61
N GLY A 133 1.20 11.26 14.48
CA GLY A 133 1.76 12.08 13.41
C GLY A 133 3.27 12.35 13.57
N ARG A 134 3.91 11.87 14.64
CA ARG A 134 5.33 12.04 14.92
C ARG A 134 6.01 10.77 15.40
N GLU A 135 5.43 10.12 16.41
CA GLU A 135 6.00 8.95 17.07
C GLU A 135 5.14 7.71 16.87
N LEU A 136 5.79 6.58 16.69
CA LEU A 136 5.23 5.27 16.46
C LEU A 136 5.46 4.38 17.69
N ALA A 137 4.45 3.64 18.12
CA ALA A 137 4.61 2.61 19.14
C ALA A 137 3.66 1.44 18.89
N VAL A 138 4.15 0.21 19.02
CA VAL A 138 3.31 -0.99 18.95
C VAL A 138 2.36 -1.01 20.15
N LEU A 139 1.09 -1.20 19.89
CA LEU A 139 0.11 -1.43 20.94
C LEU A 139 0.19 -2.88 21.45
N PRO A 140 0.00 -3.11 22.75
CA PRO A 140 -0.12 -4.47 23.27
C PRO A 140 -1.33 -5.13 22.60
N PRO A 141 -1.29 -6.45 22.36
CA PRO A 141 -2.43 -7.16 21.82
C PRO A 141 -3.66 -6.88 22.71
N SER A 142 -4.78 -6.49 22.08
CA SER A 142 -6.03 -6.25 22.77
C SER A 142 -6.41 -7.52 23.56
N ASP A 143 -6.58 -7.41 24.86
CA ASP A 143 -7.04 -8.54 25.70
C ASP A 143 -8.46 -8.91 25.25
N PRO A 144 -8.68 -10.14 24.72
CA PRO A 144 -10.00 -10.55 24.24
C PRO A 144 -11.07 -10.55 25.34
N ARG A 145 -10.68 -10.32 26.60
CA ARG A 145 -11.60 -10.23 27.75
C ARG A 145 -12.19 -8.82 27.95
N ASN A 146 -11.75 -7.82 27.19
CA ASN A 146 -12.23 -6.43 27.27
C ASN A 146 -13.32 -6.08 26.24
N LEU A 147 -13.96 -7.08 25.63
CA LEU A 147 -15.05 -6.89 24.65
C LEU A 147 -16.46 -6.87 25.27
N ASP A 148 -16.57 -6.90 26.61
CA ASP A 148 -17.83 -6.82 27.31
C ASP A 148 -17.87 -5.60 28.29
N LEU A 149 -18.32 -4.45 27.76
CA LEU A 149 -19.05 -3.41 28.52
C LEU A 149 -19.98 -2.64 27.59
#